data_664e2487c72f7de1f58d806747ddbdb5
#
_entry.id   664e2487c72f7de1f58d806747ddbdb5
#
_cell.length_a   1.000
_cell.length_b   1.000
_cell.length_c   1.000
_cell.angle_alpha   90.00
_cell.angle_beta   90.00
_cell.angle_gamma   90.00
#
_symmetry.space_group_name_H-M   'P 1'
#
loop_
_entity.id
_entity.type
_entity.pdbx_description
1 polymer ?
#
loop_
_entity_poly.entity_id
_entity_poly.type
_entity_poly.pdbx_seq_one_letter_code
_entity_poly.pdbx_strand_id
1 'polypeptide(L)'
;MLFRSLSCDDTEDVINPDDNNGNNTSENGFTVDGDTYTIDLDHPDFSVLNLVGGWLLFNEGGMILVNVGQDIIRAFSNSCPHQGCRTSWKYSNNNFTCTCHNAVFTNLGERISGPAPSDLTSYSVVRDNDIITITT
;
A
#
# COMPACT_ATOMS: atom_id res chain seq x y z
N MET A 1 31.48 -15.14 -21.50
CA MET A 1 30.67 -14.94 -22.14
C MET A 1 30.53 -14.78 -22.26
N LEU A 2 30.62 -14.84 -21.88
CA LEU A 2 29.90 -14.75 -22.34
C LEU A 2 29.51 -14.60 -22.28
N PHE A 3 29.47 -14.59 -22.06
CA PHE A 3 28.67 -14.54 -22.49
C PHE A 3 28.10 -14.30 -22.46
N ARG A 4 28.16 -14.42 -22.10
CA ARG A 4 27.32 -14.34 -22.52
C ARG A 4 26.67 -14.00 -22.66
N SER A 5 26.99 -13.95 -22.34
CA SER A 5 26.15 -13.74 -22.87
C SER A 5 25.79 -13.56 -23.03
N LEU A 6 25.53 -13.69 -22.93
CA LEU A 6 24.75 -13.64 -23.43
C LEU A 6 24.22 -13.44 -23.48
N SER A 7 24.09 -13.48 -23.18
CA SER A 7 23.21 -13.33 -23.54
C SER A 7 22.75 -13.20 -23.49
N CYS A 8 22.59 -13.37 -23.24
CA CYS A 8 21.76 -13.27 -23.42
C CYS A 8 21.26 -13.35 -23.29
N ASP A 9 21.11 -13.59 -23.04
CA ASP A 9 20.40 -13.72 -23.06
C ASP A 9 19.99 -13.68 -22.71
N ASP A 10 19.92 -13.86 -22.50
CA ASP A 10 19.22 -13.86 -22.23
C ASP A 10 18.83 -13.79 -21.71
N THR A 11 18.86 -14.05 -21.48
CA THR A 11 18.28 -13.97 -21.01
C THR A 11 18.09 -13.96 -20.39
N GLU A 12 18.09 -14.16 -20.00
CA GLU A 12 17.71 -14.13 -19.44
C GLU A 12 17.52 -13.91 -18.82
N ASP A 13 17.50 -14.23 -18.84
CA ASP A 13 17.23 -13.94 -18.15
C ASP A 13 17.13 -13.76 -17.51
N VAL A 14 17.05 -14.03 -17.32
CA VAL A 14 16.96 -13.80 -16.64
C VAL A 14 17.02 -13.60 -15.85
N ILE A 15 16.67 -13.74 -15.52
CA ILE A 15 16.83 -13.35 -14.77
C ILE A 15 17.39 -13.63 -13.96
N ASN A 16 17.70 -13.59 -13.93
CA ASN A 16 18.28 -13.79 -13.04
C ASN A 16 17.93 -13.58 -11.98
N PRO A 17 17.65 -13.84 -11.51
CA PRO A 17 17.12 -13.39 -10.43
C PRO A 17 17.95 -12.93 -9.45
N ASP A 18 18.73 -12.74 -9.52
CA ASP A 18 19.43 -12.32 -8.74
C ASP A 18 19.85 -11.18 -8.73
N ASP A 19 19.70 -10.58 -9.39
CA ASP A 19 20.01 -9.44 -9.30
C ASP A 19 19.30 -8.87 -8.35
N ASN A 20 19.53 -8.55 -7.41
CA ASN A 20 18.86 -8.14 -6.52
C ASN A 20 19.41 -7.05 -5.89
N ASN A 21 18.91 -6.00 -5.91
CA ASN A 21 19.39 -4.86 -5.25
C ASN A 21 18.45 -4.61 -4.16
N GLY A 22 18.65 -3.64 -3.40
CA GLY A 22 17.87 -3.40 -2.23
C GLY A 22 16.45 -3.03 -2.48
N ASN A 23 16.11 -2.73 -3.72
CA ASN A 23 14.75 -2.35 -4.02
C ASN A 23 14.05 -3.37 -4.81
N ASN A 24 14.31 -4.60 -4.56
CA ASN A 24 13.82 -5.65 -5.38
C ASN A 24 12.37 -5.94 -5.10
N THR A 25 11.49 -5.19 -5.69
CA THR A 25 10.05 -5.49 -5.62
C THR A 25 9.66 -6.34 -6.81
N SER A 26 8.54 -7.03 -6.70
CA SER A 26 8.05 -7.89 -7.75
C SER A 26 7.45 -7.06 -8.89
N GLU A 27 7.02 -7.74 -9.95
CA GLU A 27 6.35 -7.07 -11.05
C GLU A 27 5.07 -6.39 -10.65
N ASN A 28 4.49 -6.77 -9.51
CA ASN A 28 3.26 -6.17 -9.03
C ASN A 28 3.51 -4.89 -8.25
N GLY A 29 4.76 -4.50 -8.09
CA GLY A 29 5.09 -3.29 -7.36
C GLY A 29 5.21 -3.48 -5.86
N PHE A 30 5.08 -4.69 -5.36
CA PHE A 30 5.23 -4.94 -3.93
C PHE A 30 5.77 -6.34 -3.67
N THR A 31 6.33 -6.51 -2.48
CA THR A 31 6.72 -7.84 -1.99
C THR A 31 6.20 -8.00 -0.57
N VAL A 32 6.07 -9.24 -0.15
CA VAL A 32 5.57 -9.58 1.18
C VAL A 32 6.58 -10.51 1.84
N ASP A 33 6.91 -10.19 3.09
CA ASP A 33 7.79 -11.03 3.88
C ASP A 33 7.20 -11.09 5.29
N GLY A 34 6.46 -12.14 5.58
CA GLY A 34 5.77 -12.26 6.86
C GLY A 34 4.75 -11.14 7.03
N ASP A 35 4.96 -10.31 8.03
CA ASP A 35 4.06 -9.19 8.34
C ASP A 35 4.46 -7.91 7.63
N THR A 36 5.47 -7.94 6.78
CA THR A 36 6.06 -6.75 6.21
C THR A 36 5.80 -6.69 4.71
N TYR A 37 5.27 -5.56 4.27
CA TYR A 37 5.01 -5.30 2.86
C TYR A 37 5.94 -4.18 2.40
N THR A 38 6.63 -4.40 1.29
CA THR A 38 7.49 -3.39 0.68
C THR A 38 6.87 -2.99 -0.64
N ILE A 39 6.59 -1.70 -0.80
CA ILE A 39 5.83 -1.18 -1.94
C ILE A 39 6.67 -0.16 -2.69
N ASP A 40 6.69 -0.28 -4.02
CA ASP A 40 7.39 0.63 -4.90
C ASP A 40 6.40 1.69 -5.40
N LEU A 41 6.58 2.92 -4.98
CA LEU A 41 5.68 4.01 -5.34
C LEU A 41 5.85 4.47 -6.79
N ASP A 42 6.91 4.03 -7.47
CA ASP A 42 7.07 4.30 -8.89
C ASP A 42 6.27 3.35 -9.75
N HIS A 43 5.81 2.25 -9.19
CA HIS A 43 5.00 1.30 -9.95
C HIS A 43 3.65 1.92 -10.28
N PRO A 44 3.14 1.73 -11.51
CA PRO A 44 1.86 2.35 -11.90
C PRO A 44 0.70 2.06 -10.96
N ASP A 45 0.68 0.88 -10.35
CA ASP A 45 -0.42 0.50 -9.48
C ASP A 45 -0.41 1.28 -8.17
N PHE A 46 0.71 1.89 -7.80
CA PHE A 46 0.85 2.60 -6.54
C PHE A 46 1.20 4.07 -6.72
N SER A 47 1.35 4.53 -7.96
CA SER A 47 1.82 5.89 -8.21
C SER A 47 0.84 6.96 -7.75
N VAL A 48 -0.44 6.61 -7.58
CA VAL A 48 -1.43 7.55 -7.05
C VAL A 48 -1.03 8.05 -5.67
N LEU A 49 -0.25 7.26 -4.93
CA LEU A 49 0.19 7.64 -3.60
C LEU A 49 1.26 8.72 -3.60
N ASN A 50 1.77 9.10 -4.77
CA ASN A 50 2.69 10.23 -4.86
C ASN A 50 1.97 11.57 -4.86
N LEU A 51 0.65 11.57 -4.95
CA LEU A 51 -0.14 12.79 -4.96
C LEU A 51 -0.80 12.98 -3.60
N VAL A 52 -0.81 14.21 -3.09
CA VAL A 52 -1.50 14.51 -1.84
C VAL A 52 -2.98 14.19 -2.01
N GLY A 53 -3.53 13.43 -1.09
CA GLY A 53 -4.91 12.98 -1.19
C GLY A 53 -5.08 11.73 -2.03
N GLY A 54 -4.02 11.24 -2.66
CA GLY A 54 -4.08 9.97 -3.38
C GLY A 54 -4.27 8.83 -2.41
N TRP A 55 -5.11 7.87 -2.77
CA TRP A 55 -5.39 6.74 -1.90
C TRP A 55 -5.77 5.54 -2.76
N LEU A 56 -5.63 4.36 -2.17
CA LEU A 56 -6.08 3.16 -2.86
C LEU A 56 -6.38 2.06 -1.84
N LEU A 57 -7.16 1.09 -2.30
CA LEU A 57 -7.41 -0.13 -1.56
C LEU A 57 -6.38 -1.15 -2.03
N PHE A 58 -5.51 -1.53 -1.11
CA PHE A 58 -4.50 -2.55 -1.38
C PHE A 58 -5.03 -3.86 -0.82
N ASN A 59 -5.85 -4.53 -1.65
CA ASN A 59 -6.56 -5.72 -1.19
C ASN A 59 -5.64 -6.89 -0.90
N GLU A 60 -4.52 -7.01 -1.61
CA GLU A 60 -3.56 -8.08 -1.36
C GLU A 60 -2.98 -8.00 0.05
N GLY A 61 -2.89 -6.80 0.59
CA GLY A 61 -2.42 -6.61 1.96
C GLY A 61 -3.53 -6.39 2.96
N GLY A 62 -4.78 -6.32 2.49
CA GLY A 62 -5.91 -6.08 3.37
C GLY A 62 -5.88 -4.69 3.99
N MET A 63 -5.46 -3.68 3.23
CA MET A 63 -5.26 -2.36 3.81
C MET A 63 -5.68 -1.24 2.88
N ILE A 64 -5.85 -0.06 3.47
CA ILE A 64 -6.07 1.20 2.77
C ILE A 64 -4.80 2.01 2.88
N LEU A 65 -4.34 2.57 1.75
CA LEU A 65 -3.15 3.41 1.73
C LEU A 65 -3.55 4.81 1.30
N VAL A 66 -2.96 5.84 1.93
CA VAL A 66 -3.31 7.22 1.62
C VAL A 66 -2.11 8.14 1.84
N ASN A 67 -1.95 9.12 0.94
CA ASN A 67 -0.98 10.19 1.11
C ASN A 67 -1.71 11.36 1.78
N VAL A 68 -1.33 11.65 3.02
CA VAL A 68 -2.01 12.70 3.80
C VAL A 68 -1.32 14.06 3.68
N GLY A 69 -0.29 14.15 2.84
CA GLY A 69 0.46 15.38 2.65
C GLY A 69 1.82 15.30 3.30
N GLN A 70 2.72 16.22 2.92
CA GLN A 70 4.07 16.30 3.46
C GLN A 70 4.86 15.00 3.28
N ASP A 71 4.59 14.31 2.19
CA ASP A 71 5.23 13.03 1.85
C ASP A 71 4.93 11.92 2.85
N ILE A 72 3.88 12.06 3.64
CA ILE A 72 3.49 11.07 4.62
C ILE A 72 2.43 10.15 4.03
N ILE A 73 2.72 8.85 4.06
CA ILE A 73 1.77 7.84 3.63
C ILE A 73 1.36 7.05 4.85
N ARG A 74 0.05 6.82 4.99
CA ARG A 74 -0.51 6.07 6.11
C ARG A 74 -1.16 4.80 5.59
N ALA A 75 -1.18 3.79 6.43
CA ALA A 75 -1.78 2.50 6.10
C ALA A 75 -2.71 2.10 7.24
N PHE A 76 -3.89 1.63 6.86
CA PHE A 76 -4.89 1.17 7.82
C PHE A 76 -5.45 -0.17 7.35
N SER A 77 -5.92 -0.97 8.29
CA SER A 77 -6.68 -2.16 7.93
C SER A 77 -7.91 -1.74 7.13
N ASN A 78 -8.20 -2.45 6.05
CA ASN A 78 -9.41 -2.16 5.28
C ASN A 78 -10.65 -2.85 5.86
N SER A 79 -10.52 -3.54 6.99
CA SER A 79 -11.66 -4.16 7.65
C SER A 79 -12.39 -3.10 8.48
N CYS A 80 -13.61 -2.76 8.07
CA CYS A 80 -14.39 -1.79 8.83
C CYS A 80 -14.66 -2.36 10.21
N PRO A 81 -14.36 -1.62 11.29
CA PRO A 81 -14.58 -2.14 12.64
C PRO A 81 -16.02 -2.50 12.93
N HIS A 82 -16.97 -1.96 12.16
CA HIS A 82 -18.37 -2.23 12.37
C HIS A 82 -18.74 -3.66 11.98
N GLN A 83 -18.50 -4.04 10.72
CA GLN A 83 -18.91 -5.35 10.24
C GLN A 83 -17.92 -5.98 9.28
N GLY A 84 -16.71 -5.51 9.27
CA GLY A 84 -15.68 -6.14 8.45
C GLY A 84 -15.78 -5.91 6.95
N CYS A 85 -16.59 -4.93 6.51
CA CYS A 85 -16.60 -4.54 5.09
C CYS A 85 -15.22 -4.12 4.67
N ARG A 86 -14.74 -4.64 3.55
CA ARG A 86 -13.35 -4.39 3.14
C ARG A 86 -13.20 -3.61 1.86
N THR A 87 -14.23 -3.54 1.03
CA THR A 87 -14.08 -2.97 -0.31
C THR A 87 -14.99 -1.78 -0.57
N SER A 88 -15.73 -1.33 0.43
CA SER A 88 -16.72 -0.26 0.26
C SER A 88 -16.24 1.05 0.84
N TRP A 89 -15.01 1.42 0.53
CA TRP A 89 -14.40 2.61 1.08
C TRP A 89 -14.41 3.76 0.08
N LYS A 90 -14.56 4.97 0.60
CA LYS A 90 -14.36 6.21 -0.15
C LYS A 90 -13.52 7.16 0.68
N TYR A 91 -12.82 8.06 0.00
CA TYR A 91 -12.01 9.05 0.66
C TYR A 91 -12.30 10.40 0.04
N SER A 92 -12.74 11.34 0.85
CA SER A 92 -12.92 12.72 0.42
C SER A 92 -12.88 13.63 1.65
N ASN A 93 -12.47 14.87 1.44
CA ASN A 93 -12.37 15.87 2.51
C ASN A 93 -11.54 15.35 3.69
N ASN A 94 -10.48 14.59 3.37
CA ASN A 94 -9.56 14.02 4.35
C ASN A 94 -10.20 13.00 5.27
N ASN A 95 -11.33 12.42 4.87
CA ASN A 95 -12.02 11.42 5.67
C ASN A 95 -12.28 10.18 4.85
N PHE A 96 -12.21 9.03 5.52
CA PHE A 96 -12.62 7.76 4.95
C PHE A 96 -14.03 7.43 5.36
N THR A 97 -14.82 6.98 4.40
CA THR A 97 -16.18 6.53 4.67
C THR A 97 -16.31 5.08 4.21
N CYS A 98 -16.72 4.20 5.12
CA CYS A 98 -17.12 2.86 4.77
C CYS A 98 -18.59 2.92 4.35
N THR A 99 -18.85 2.73 3.07
CA THR A 99 -20.20 2.98 2.55
C THR A 99 -21.18 1.85 2.86
N CYS A 100 -20.70 0.75 3.48
CA CYS A 100 -21.61 -0.30 3.91
C CYS A 100 -22.66 0.24 4.88
N HIS A 101 -22.24 1.05 5.85
CA HIS A 101 -23.13 1.60 6.85
C HIS A 101 -22.78 3.03 7.21
N ASN A 102 -22.00 3.71 6.37
CA ASN A 102 -21.65 5.12 6.54
C ASN A 102 -20.84 5.41 7.80
N ALA A 103 -19.96 4.50 8.17
CA ALA A 103 -18.99 4.78 9.23
C ALA A 103 -17.90 5.70 8.66
N VAL A 104 -17.58 6.77 9.39
CA VAL A 104 -16.64 7.79 8.91
C VAL A 104 -15.47 7.90 9.87
N PHE A 105 -14.26 7.99 9.28
CA PHE A 105 -13.02 8.07 10.04
C PHE A 105 -12.15 9.18 9.43
N THR A 106 -11.34 9.83 10.26
CA THR A 106 -10.38 10.81 9.76
C THR A 106 -9.26 10.11 9.00
N ASN A 107 -8.41 10.87 8.33
CA ASN A 107 -7.23 10.27 7.70
C ASN A 107 -6.13 9.91 8.70
N LEU A 108 -6.38 10.08 9.99
CA LEU A 108 -5.56 9.51 11.05
C LEU A 108 -6.15 8.20 11.55
N GLY A 109 -7.28 7.78 10.98
CA GLY A 109 -7.96 6.55 11.38
C GLY A 109 -8.90 6.72 12.54
N GLU A 110 -9.14 7.95 13.01
CA GLU A 110 -10.00 8.19 14.16
C GLU A 110 -11.46 8.19 13.76
N ARG A 111 -12.28 7.50 14.53
CA ARG A 111 -13.68 7.43 14.26
C ARG A 111 -14.35 8.79 14.45
N ILE A 112 -15.13 9.22 13.47
CA ILE A 112 -15.89 10.46 13.57
C ILE A 112 -17.36 10.17 13.84
N SER A 113 -17.94 9.27 13.06
CA SER A 113 -19.39 9.02 13.17
C SER A 113 -19.72 7.66 12.59
N GLY A 114 -20.97 7.27 12.78
CA GLY A 114 -21.48 6.03 12.26
C GLY A 114 -21.43 4.92 13.29
N PRO A 115 -21.79 3.72 12.87
CA PRO A 115 -21.99 2.62 13.82
C PRO A 115 -20.72 1.90 14.25
N ALA A 116 -19.57 2.24 13.65
CA ALA A 116 -18.33 1.56 14.01
C ALA A 116 -17.99 1.81 15.49
N PRO A 117 -17.59 0.77 16.23
CA PRO A 117 -17.36 0.92 17.67
C PRO A 117 -15.98 1.45 18.02
N SER A 118 -15.05 1.51 17.07
CA SER A 118 -13.67 1.87 17.36
C SER A 118 -13.03 2.53 16.15
N ASP A 119 -11.82 3.04 16.35
CA ASP A 119 -11.01 3.62 15.28
C ASP A 119 -10.54 2.53 14.32
N LEU A 120 -10.06 2.95 13.15
CA LEU A 120 -9.41 2.03 12.24
C LEU A 120 -8.09 1.55 12.85
N THR A 121 -7.75 0.31 12.59
CA THR A 121 -6.43 -0.21 12.95
C THR A 121 -5.40 0.38 12.02
N SER A 122 -4.37 1.02 12.55
CA SER A 122 -3.31 1.60 11.74
C SER A 122 -2.08 0.73 11.78
N TYR A 123 -1.29 0.78 10.69
CA TYR A 123 -0.07 0.01 10.56
C TYR A 123 1.13 0.96 10.50
N SER A 124 2.30 0.45 10.86
CA SER A 124 3.53 1.22 10.80
C SER A 124 3.97 1.38 9.34
N VAL A 125 4.32 2.59 8.95
CA VAL A 125 4.81 2.88 7.61
C VAL A 125 6.14 3.61 7.73
N VAL A 126 7.16 3.10 7.06
CA VAL A 126 8.46 3.75 6.94
C VAL A 126 8.70 4.03 5.48
N ARG A 127 9.03 5.27 5.14
CA ARG A 127 9.28 5.65 3.76
C ARG A 127 10.74 5.96 3.54
N ASP A 128 11.27 5.46 2.43
CA ASP A 128 12.63 5.74 1.99
C ASP A 128 12.54 6.06 0.50
N ASN A 129 12.46 7.36 0.16
CA ASN A 129 12.28 7.83 -1.20
C ASN A 129 11.02 7.24 -1.83
N ASP A 130 11.16 6.36 -2.81
CA ASP A 130 10.03 5.80 -3.53
C ASP A 130 9.60 4.44 -3.00
N ILE A 131 10.17 4.00 -1.90
CA ILE A 131 9.85 2.71 -1.32
C ILE A 131 9.22 2.93 0.06
N ILE A 132 8.09 2.30 0.30
CA ILE A 132 7.52 2.29 1.64
C ILE A 132 7.51 0.86 2.16
N THR A 133 7.73 0.75 3.46
CA THR A 133 7.70 -0.53 4.16
C THR A 133 6.60 -0.45 5.21
N ILE A 134 5.64 -1.35 5.13
CA ILE A 134 4.49 -1.38 6.01
C ILE A 134 4.55 -2.65 6.84
N THR A 135 4.46 -2.49 8.14
CA THR A 135 4.46 -3.62 9.08
C THR A 135 3.09 -3.70 9.74
N THR A 136 2.44 -4.83 9.56
CA THR A 136 1.10 -5.05 10.11
C THR A 136 1.12 -5.67 11.49
#